data_37c935361e4f4c7b4a2635f2c79156e2
#
_entry.id   37c935361e4f4c7b4a2635f2c79156e2
#
_cell.length_a   1.000
_cell.length_b   1.000
_cell.length_c   1.000
_cell.angle_alpha   90.00
_cell.angle_beta   90.00
_cell.angle_gamma   90.00
#
_symmetry.space_group_name_H-M   'P 1'
#
loop_
_entity.id
_entity.type
_entity.pdbx_description
1 polymer ?
#
loop_
_entity_poly.entity_id
_entity_poly.type
_entity_poly.pdbx_seq_one_letter_code
_entity_poly.pdbx_strand_id
1 'polypeptide(L)'
;MKCLHIITPVKDSIDSTLETVKAIMESDILVPFTYTVYNDFSTEENTHRLEEAARQWNFRLVNLSDLTDHPSPNYLLVLQTAQKEAIEADAGLLIVESDVIVKKNTLQSLYNGALQQKQCGIAAAVTTDEKGVINYPYLHAKGHENHCLLYTSPS
;
A
#
# COMPACT_ATOMS: atom_id res chain seq x y z
N MET A 1 -0.23 -5.92 -16.95
CA MET A 1 0.26 -5.78 -15.56
C MET A 1 1.31 -6.84 -15.29
N LYS A 2 2.59 -6.47 -15.30
CA LYS A 2 3.73 -7.41 -15.23
C LYS A 2 4.47 -7.35 -13.90
N CYS A 3 4.21 -6.33 -13.09
CA CYS A 3 4.84 -6.07 -11.80
C CYS A 3 3.87 -5.30 -10.88
N LEU A 4 4.28 -5.09 -9.64
CA LEU A 4 3.57 -4.26 -8.68
C LEU A 4 4.35 -2.97 -8.40
N HIS A 5 3.64 -1.86 -8.28
CA HIS A 5 4.11 -0.62 -7.69
C HIS A 5 3.40 -0.44 -6.35
N ILE A 6 4.11 -0.76 -5.26
CA ILE A 6 3.57 -0.67 -3.90
C ILE A 6 3.89 0.69 -3.35
N ILE A 7 2.92 1.34 -2.71
CA ILE A 7 3.11 2.64 -2.08
C ILE A 7 2.56 2.67 -0.66
N THR A 8 3.21 3.47 0.19
CA THR A 8 2.75 3.81 1.54
C THR A 8 2.86 5.32 1.74
N PRO A 9 1.75 6.06 1.81
CA PRO A 9 1.78 7.45 2.26
C PRO A 9 1.93 7.52 3.78
N VAL A 10 2.75 8.44 4.27
CA VAL A 10 3.03 8.57 5.70
C VAL A 10 3.12 10.03 6.13
N LYS A 11 2.57 10.31 7.32
CA LYS A 11 2.83 11.52 8.08
C LYS A 11 3.00 11.17 9.55
N ASP A 12 4.20 11.38 10.07
CA ASP A 12 4.61 11.25 11.48
C ASP A 12 4.40 9.87 12.17
N SER A 13 3.55 8.99 11.73
CA SER A 13 3.28 7.69 12.36
C SER A 13 4.44 6.70 12.17
N ILE A 14 5.66 7.09 12.59
CA ILE A 14 6.89 6.39 12.20
C ILE A 14 6.98 4.94 12.72
N ASP A 15 6.57 4.67 13.95
CA ASP A 15 6.72 3.32 14.52
C ASP A 15 5.81 2.32 13.81
N SER A 16 4.54 2.64 13.61
CA SER A 16 3.62 1.81 12.82
C SER A 16 4.05 1.70 11.35
N THR A 17 4.57 2.79 10.78
CA THR A 17 5.11 2.79 9.40
C THR A 17 6.27 1.81 9.24
N LEU A 18 7.20 1.77 10.20
CA LEU A 18 8.33 0.84 10.14
C LEU A 18 7.89 -0.63 10.25
N GLU A 19 6.85 -0.91 11.04
CA GLU A 19 6.24 -2.25 11.10
C GLU A 19 5.56 -2.60 9.77
N THR A 20 4.85 -1.65 9.15
CA THR A 20 4.26 -1.81 7.80
C THR A 20 5.33 -2.08 6.76
N VAL A 21 6.40 -1.28 6.73
CA VAL A 21 7.55 -1.47 5.82
C VAL A 21 8.12 -2.88 5.96
N LYS A 22 8.41 -3.29 7.20
CA LYS A 22 8.93 -4.62 7.49
C LYS A 22 8.00 -5.71 6.96
N ALA A 23 6.70 -5.61 7.25
CA ALA A 23 5.71 -6.60 6.82
C ALA A 23 5.63 -6.70 5.28
N ILE A 24 5.72 -5.58 4.56
CA ILE A 24 5.75 -5.56 3.10
C ILE A 24 7.03 -6.21 2.57
N MET A 25 8.19 -5.83 3.10
CA MET A 25 9.49 -6.32 2.63
C MET A 25 9.72 -7.80 2.95
N GLU A 26 9.08 -8.33 3.98
CA GLU A 26 9.10 -9.75 4.36
C GLU A 26 7.97 -10.57 3.71
N SER A 27 7.14 -9.95 2.85
CA SER A 27 6.04 -10.64 2.17
C SER A 27 6.52 -11.57 1.06
N ASP A 28 5.80 -12.67 0.86
CA ASP A 28 6.03 -13.65 -0.19
C ASP A 28 5.45 -13.16 -1.53
N ILE A 29 6.12 -12.17 -2.16
CA ILE A 29 5.72 -11.62 -3.45
C ILE A 29 6.56 -12.30 -4.54
N LEU A 30 5.88 -13.00 -5.46
CA LEU A 30 6.53 -13.79 -6.52
C LEU A 30 6.71 -13.01 -7.84
N VAL A 31 6.15 -11.81 -7.91
CA VAL A 31 6.28 -10.93 -9.08
C VAL A 31 7.26 -9.80 -8.79
N PRO A 32 7.94 -9.24 -9.80
CA PRO A 32 8.76 -8.05 -9.60
C PRO A 32 7.92 -6.93 -8.97
N PHE A 33 8.48 -6.21 -8.02
CA PHE A 33 7.82 -5.06 -7.43
C PHE A 33 8.79 -3.93 -7.14
N THR A 34 8.25 -2.72 -7.08
CA THR A 34 8.88 -1.54 -6.51
C THR A 34 8.10 -1.11 -5.27
N TYR A 35 8.81 -0.59 -4.27
CA TYR A 35 8.15 -0.06 -3.08
C TYR A 35 8.59 1.38 -2.84
N THR A 36 7.61 2.27 -2.68
CA THR A 36 7.83 3.70 -2.44
C THR A 36 7.05 4.16 -1.21
N VAL A 37 7.75 4.79 -0.29
CA VAL A 37 7.15 5.51 0.85
C VAL A 37 7.11 6.99 0.51
N TYR A 38 5.94 7.61 0.59
CA TYR A 38 5.74 9.05 0.38
C TYR A 38 5.62 9.75 1.73
N ASN A 39 6.63 10.53 2.09
CA ASN A 39 6.67 11.29 3.32
C ASN A 39 5.96 12.64 3.15
N ASP A 40 4.79 12.80 3.76
CA ASP A 40 3.96 13.99 3.65
C ASP A 40 4.23 14.98 4.80
N PHE A 41 5.40 15.64 4.76
CA PHE A 41 5.79 16.65 5.74
C PHE A 41 5.82 16.13 7.19
N SER A 42 6.39 14.95 7.41
CA SER A 42 6.70 14.49 8.77
C SER A 42 7.76 15.39 9.42
N THR A 43 7.87 15.32 10.75
CA THR A 43 8.91 16.02 11.50
C THR A 43 10.30 15.63 10.99
N GLU A 44 11.30 16.49 11.25
CA GLU A 44 12.69 16.23 10.84
C GLU A 44 13.22 14.92 11.44
N GLU A 45 12.92 14.65 12.72
CA GLU A 45 13.28 13.40 13.38
C GLU A 45 12.68 12.18 12.69
N ASN A 46 11.37 12.22 12.38
CA ASN A 46 10.69 11.11 11.71
C ASN A 46 11.14 10.94 10.26
N THR A 47 11.43 12.04 9.57
CA THR A 47 12.01 12.01 8.21
C THR A 47 13.37 11.31 8.22
N HIS A 48 14.25 11.65 9.18
CA HIS A 48 15.55 10.98 9.30
C HIS A 48 15.42 9.48 9.57
N ARG A 49 14.48 9.06 10.42
CA ARG A 49 14.20 7.64 10.65
C ARG A 49 13.68 6.93 9.40
N LEU A 50 12.87 7.58 8.57
CA LEU A 50 12.44 7.05 7.28
C LEU A 50 13.61 6.89 6.31
N GLU A 51 14.53 7.84 6.27
CA GLU A 51 15.74 7.77 5.45
C GLU A 51 16.67 6.62 5.86
N GLU A 52 16.83 6.40 7.17
CA GLU A 52 17.57 5.24 7.69
C GLU A 52 16.92 3.92 7.28
N ALA A 53 15.60 3.82 7.45
CA ALA A 53 14.83 2.65 7.05
C ALA A 53 14.89 2.41 5.53
N ALA A 54 14.84 3.46 4.72
CA ALA A 54 14.96 3.37 3.27
C ALA A 54 16.32 2.76 2.85
N ARG A 55 17.40 3.13 3.52
CA ARG A 55 18.71 2.53 3.30
C ARG A 55 18.78 1.07 3.76
N GLN A 56 18.18 0.77 4.90
CA GLN A 56 18.20 -0.59 5.48
C GLN A 56 17.39 -1.59 4.65
N TRP A 57 16.19 -1.20 4.23
CA TRP A 57 15.23 -2.07 3.54
C TRP A 57 15.24 -1.91 2.02
N ASN A 58 16.04 -0.97 1.49
CA ASN A 58 16.18 -0.71 0.06
C ASN A 58 14.84 -0.37 -0.63
N PHE A 59 14.02 0.49 -0.03
CA PHE A 59 12.85 1.06 -0.68
C PHE A 59 13.10 2.51 -1.10
N ARG A 60 12.28 3.02 -2.03
CA ARG A 60 12.34 4.42 -2.44
C ARG A 60 11.59 5.30 -1.44
N LEU A 61 12.26 6.33 -0.93
CA LEU A 61 11.63 7.40 -0.14
C LEU A 61 11.46 8.62 -1.03
N VAL A 62 10.26 9.20 -1.01
CA VAL A 62 9.93 10.47 -1.67
C VAL A 62 9.43 11.44 -0.63
N ASN A 63 10.16 12.52 -0.39
CA ASN A 63 9.71 13.62 0.46
C ASN A 63 8.83 14.54 -0.39
N LEU A 64 7.57 14.73 0.01
CA LEU A 64 6.64 15.58 -0.74
C LEU A 64 7.04 17.06 -0.71
N SER A 65 7.84 17.47 0.27
CA SER A 65 8.49 18.80 0.29
C SER A 65 9.35 19.09 -0.94
N ASP A 66 9.83 18.05 -1.64
CA ASP A 66 10.59 18.20 -2.88
C ASP A 66 9.69 18.39 -4.12
N LEU A 67 8.40 18.12 -3.98
CA LEU A 67 7.42 18.14 -5.06
C LEU A 67 6.41 19.27 -4.95
N THR A 68 6.14 19.76 -3.73
CA THR A 68 5.13 20.79 -3.47
C THR A 68 5.44 21.56 -2.19
N ASP A 69 5.07 22.85 -2.18
CA ASP A 69 5.08 23.69 -0.98
C ASP A 69 3.74 23.62 -0.22
N HIS A 70 2.77 22.87 -0.74
CA HIS A 70 1.45 22.74 -0.12
C HIS A 70 1.54 21.90 1.15
N PRO A 71 1.05 22.40 2.30
CA PRO A 71 1.10 21.62 3.54
C PRO A 71 0.24 20.37 3.48
N SER A 72 0.60 19.36 4.27
CA SER A 72 -0.21 18.14 4.44
C SER A 72 -1.67 18.49 4.81
N PRO A 73 -2.67 17.74 4.28
CA PRO A 73 -2.54 16.45 3.59
C PRO A 73 -2.39 16.54 2.07
N ASN A 74 -1.47 15.76 1.49
CA ASN A 74 -1.22 15.70 0.05
C ASN A 74 -1.55 14.33 -0.56
N TYR A 75 -2.50 13.60 0.00
CA TYR A 75 -2.84 12.23 -0.42
C TYR A 75 -3.19 12.14 -1.91
N LEU A 76 -3.94 13.12 -2.44
CA LEU A 76 -4.28 13.15 -3.87
C LEU A 76 -3.03 13.25 -4.76
N LEU A 77 -2.05 14.10 -4.38
CA LEU A 77 -0.79 14.23 -5.11
C LEU A 77 -0.03 12.90 -5.12
N VAL A 78 0.02 12.19 -3.99
CA VAL A 78 0.63 10.85 -3.90
C VAL A 78 -0.03 9.89 -4.86
N LEU A 79 -1.37 9.81 -4.85
CA LEU A 79 -2.12 8.90 -5.73
C LEU A 79 -1.90 9.22 -7.21
N GLN A 80 -1.95 10.49 -7.60
CA GLN A 80 -1.73 10.90 -8.99
C GLN A 80 -0.31 10.59 -9.46
N THR A 81 0.69 10.85 -8.62
CA THR A 81 2.09 10.55 -8.93
C THR A 81 2.31 9.06 -9.09
N ALA A 82 1.87 8.27 -8.12
CA ALA A 82 2.03 6.82 -8.13
C ALA A 82 1.23 6.15 -9.27
N GLN A 83 0.03 6.64 -9.57
CA GLN A 83 -0.77 6.13 -10.69
C GLN A 83 -0.07 6.35 -12.03
N LYS A 84 0.49 7.55 -12.24
CA LYS A 84 1.25 7.85 -13.46
C LYS A 84 2.43 6.89 -13.62
N GLU A 85 3.24 6.72 -12.57
CA GLU A 85 4.39 5.81 -12.58
C GLU A 85 3.96 4.35 -12.83
N ALA A 86 2.86 3.90 -12.21
CA ALA A 86 2.35 2.55 -12.40
C ALA A 86 1.88 2.30 -13.84
N ILE A 87 1.19 3.27 -14.46
CA ILE A 87 0.76 3.19 -15.87
C ILE A 87 1.96 3.12 -16.79
N GLU A 88 2.96 3.99 -16.61
CA GLU A 88 4.18 4.02 -17.42
C GLU A 88 4.97 2.70 -17.32
N ALA A 89 4.95 2.05 -16.17
CA ALA A 89 5.63 0.78 -15.92
C ALA A 89 4.80 -0.48 -16.28
N ASP A 90 3.57 -0.37 -16.76
CA ASP A 90 2.60 -1.48 -16.91
C ASP A 90 2.45 -2.28 -15.60
N ALA A 91 2.45 -1.58 -14.47
CA ALA A 91 2.37 -2.13 -13.11
C ALA A 91 0.95 -2.06 -12.54
N GLY A 92 0.64 -2.99 -11.64
CA GLY A 92 -0.49 -2.84 -10.72
C GLY A 92 -0.13 -1.88 -9.59
N LEU A 93 -0.92 -0.84 -9.38
CA LEU A 93 -0.75 0.04 -8.22
C LEU A 93 -1.36 -0.62 -6.97
N LEU A 94 -0.56 -0.77 -5.93
CA LEU A 94 -0.98 -1.33 -4.65
C LEU A 94 -0.72 -0.32 -3.53
N ILE A 95 -1.77 0.05 -2.83
CA ILE A 95 -1.71 1.04 -1.74
C ILE A 95 -1.81 0.30 -0.42
N VAL A 96 -0.84 0.54 0.47
CA VAL A 96 -0.84 0.04 1.85
C VAL A 96 -0.68 1.23 2.78
N GLU A 97 -1.66 1.44 3.65
CA GLU A 97 -1.61 2.53 4.62
C GLU A 97 -0.51 2.28 5.67
N SER A 98 -0.01 3.37 6.28
CA SER A 98 1.17 3.38 7.15
C SER A 98 1.00 2.68 8.51
N ASP A 99 -0.20 2.18 8.80
CA ASP A 99 -0.57 1.47 10.04
C ASP A 99 -1.14 0.06 9.77
N VAL A 100 -0.91 -0.48 8.56
CA VAL A 100 -1.43 -1.78 8.15
C VAL A 100 -0.33 -2.83 8.12
N ILE A 101 -0.46 -3.87 8.94
CA ILE A 101 0.42 -5.04 8.94
C ILE A 101 -0.16 -6.08 7.96
N VAL A 102 0.50 -6.25 6.82
CA VAL A 102 0.11 -7.25 5.83
C VAL A 102 0.59 -8.64 6.24
N LYS A 103 -0.23 -9.69 5.99
CA LYS A 103 0.22 -11.07 6.12
C LYS A 103 1.13 -11.43 4.94
N LYS A 104 2.00 -12.42 5.12
CA LYS A 104 3.01 -12.81 4.13
C LYS A 104 2.47 -13.02 2.71
N ASN A 105 1.29 -13.59 2.57
CA ASN A 105 0.68 -13.89 1.27
C ASN A 105 -0.33 -12.85 0.77
N THR A 106 -0.65 -11.81 1.54
CA THR A 106 -1.72 -10.86 1.21
C THR A 106 -1.48 -10.17 -0.12
N LEU A 107 -0.28 -9.61 -0.33
CA LEU A 107 0.03 -8.82 -1.52
C LEU A 107 0.01 -9.68 -2.79
N GLN A 108 0.56 -10.89 -2.72
CA GLN A 108 0.50 -11.84 -3.83
C GLN A 108 -0.93 -12.31 -4.11
N SER A 109 -1.75 -12.49 -3.09
CA SER A 109 -3.16 -12.89 -3.24
C SER A 109 -3.98 -11.79 -3.90
N LEU A 110 -3.78 -10.53 -3.55
CA LEU A 110 -4.42 -9.38 -4.20
C LEU A 110 -4.04 -9.31 -5.69
N TYR A 111 -2.74 -9.45 -5.99
CA TYR A 111 -2.27 -9.47 -7.37
C TYR A 111 -2.90 -10.59 -8.19
N ASN A 112 -2.89 -11.82 -7.69
CA ASN A 112 -3.47 -12.98 -8.36
C ASN A 112 -4.97 -12.80 -8.61
N GLY A 113 -5.68 -12.30 -7.60
CA GLY A 113 -7.11 -12.07 -7.71
C GLY A 113 -7.48 -10.98 -8.72
N ALA A 114 -6.72 -9.90 -8.77
CA ALA A 114 -6.90 -8.86 -9.77
C ALA A 114 -6.71 -9.41 -11.21
N LEU A 115 -5.76 -10.33 -11.40
CA LEU A 115 -5.52 -10.97 -12.71
C LEU A 115 -6.59 -11.99 -13.11
N GLN A 116 -7.21 -12.68 -12.16
CA GLN A 116 -8.23 -13.70 -12.45
C GLN A 116 -9.54 -13.10 -12.95
N GLN A 117 -9.80 -11.84 -12.68
CA GLN A 117 -11.03 -11.17 -13.06
C GLN A 117 -10.80 -10.30 -14.30
N LYS A 118 -11.43 -10.66 -15.43
CA LYS A 118 -11.23 -9.97 -16.74
C LYS A 118 -11.52 -8.46 -16.73
N GLN A 119 -12.31 -7.97 -15.79
CA GLN A 119 -12.72 -6.56 -15.68
C GLN A 119 -12.49 -6.03 -14.26
N CYS A 120 -11.48 -6.54 -13.56
CA CYS A 120 -11.15 -6.07 -12.23
C CYS A 120 -10.55 -4.66 -12.31
N GLY A 121 -11.27 -3.69 -11.80
CA GLY A 121 -10.76 -2.31 -11.64
C GLY A 121 -10.05 -2.12 -10.31
N ILE A 122 -10.56 -2.75 -9.24
CA ILE A 122 -10.03 -2.64 -7.87
C ILE A 122 -10.16 -3.98 -7.17
N ALA A 123 -9.10 -4.42 -6.50
CA ALA A 123 -9.11 -5.52 -5.55
C ALA A 123 -8.70 -4.98 -4.18
N ALA A 124 -9.43 -5.33 -3.13
CA ALA A 124 -9.15 -4.87 -1.78
C ALA A 124 -9.07 -6.03 -0.79
N ALA A 125 -8.19 -5.91 0.20
CA ALA A 125 -8.15 -6.80 1.35
C ALA A 125 -9.09 -6.30 2.45
N VAL A 126 -9.68 -7.22 3.19
CA VAL A 126 -10.41 -6.91 4.41
C VAL A 126 -9.40 -6.72 5.54
N THR A 127 -9.51 -5.61 6.27
CA THR A 127 -8.69 -5.35 7.45
C THR A 127 -9.38 -5.84 8.72
N THR A 128 -8.60 -6.35 9.64
CA THR A 128 -9.06 -6.80 10.97
C THR A 128 -8.23 -6.15 12.06
N ASP A 129 -8.76 -6.13 13.26
CA ASP A 129 -7.97 -5.85 14.46
C ASP A 129 -7.02 -7.02 14.81
N GLU A 130 -6.25 -6.87 15.88
CA GLU A 130 -5.29 -7.90 16.36
C GLU A 130 -5.98 -9.23 16.74
N LYS A 131 -7.28 -9.20 17.07
CA LYS A 131 -8.08 -10.38 17.41
C LYS A 131 -8.72 -11.04 16.20
N GLY A 132 -8.51 -10.48 15.00
CA GLY A 132 -9.10 -10.98 13.77
C GLY A 132 -10.55 -10.50 13.55
N VAL A 133 -11.02 -9.54 14.33
CA VAL A 133 -12.36 -8.95 14.14
C VAL A 133 -12.28 -7.96 12.98
N ILE A 134 -13.19 -8.09 12.02
CA ILE A 134 -13.26 -7.22 10.84
C ILE A 134 -13.54 -5.77 11.29
N ASN A 135 -12.69 -4.84 10.88
CA ASN A 135 -12.78 -3.42 11.26
C ASN A 135 -14.04 -2.73 10.71
N TYR A 136 -14.56 -3.22 9.57
CA TYR A 136 -15.77 -2.70 8.96
C TYR A 136 -16.75 -3.83 8.65
N PRO A 137 -18.02 -3.73 9.05
CA PRO A 137 -19.02 -4.66 8.60
C PRO A 137 -19.28 -4.41 7.12
N TYR A 138 -18.73 -5.27 6.26
CA TYR A 138 -19.06 -5.29 4.85
C TYR A 138 -20.50 -5.81 4.71
N LEU A 139 -21.44 -4.90 4.50
CA LEU A 139 -22.79 -5.27 4.15
C LEU A 139 -22.77 -5.87 2.74
N HIS A 140 -23.03 -7.16 2.62
CA HIS A 140 -23.40 -7.77 1.36
C HIS A 140 -24.71 -7.11 0.88
N ALA A 141 -24.61 -6.11 0.04
CA ALA A 141 -25.76 -5.63 -0.70
C ALA A 141 -26.14 -6.75 -1.68
N LYS A 142 -27.21 -7.48 -1.41
CA LYS A 142 -27.81 -8.42 -2.37
C LYS A 142 -28.07 -7.67 -3.68
N GLY A 143 -27.41 -8.08 -4.76
CA GLY A 143 -27.60 -7.54 -6.11
C GLY A 143 -26.41 -6.87 -6.77
N HIS A 144 -25.24 -6.79 -6.13
CA HIS A 144 -23.99 -6.28 -6.74
C HIS A 144 -22.94 -7.40 -6.85
N GLU A 145 -23.25 -8.42 -7.63
CA GLU A 145 -22.39 -9.62 -7.83
C GLU A 145 -21.11 -9.34 -8.65
N ASN A 146 -20.89 -8.10 -9.08
CA ASN A 146 -19.78 -7.73 -9.97
C ASN A 146 -18.64 -6.95 -9.31
N HIS A 147 -18.59 -6.85 -7.99
CA HIS A 147 -17.47 -6.24 -7.30
C HIS A 147 -16.47 -7.31 -6.87
N CYS A 148 -15.24 -7.20 -7.40
CA CYS A 148 -14.11 -8.05 -7.04
C CYS A 148 -13.65 -7.72 -5.61
N LEU A 149 -14.37 -8.22 -4.62
CA LEU A 149 -13.93 -8.23 -3.22
C LEU A 149 -13.22 -9.55 -2.97
N LEU A 150 -11.90 -9.52 -2.92
CA LEU A 150 -11.10 -10.66 -2.52
C LEU A 150 -11.01 -10.69 -1.00
N TYR A 151 -11.74 -11.61 -0.42
CA TYR A 151 -11.60 -11.90 1.00
C TYR A 151 -10.34 -12.75 1.19
N THR A 152 -9.29 -12.18 1.77
CA THR A 152 -8.22 -12.98 2.35
C THR A 152 -8.70 -13.41 3.73
N SER A 153 -9.34 -14.59 3.81
CA SER A 153 -9.67 -15.20 5.08
C SER A 153 -8.40 -15.46 5.87
N PRO A 154 -8.35 -15.10 7.16
CA PRO A 154 -7.29 -15.58 8.02
C PRO A 154 -7.46 -17.09 8.19
N SER A 155 -6.56 -17.86 7.64
CA SER A 155 -6.38 -19.26 7.99
C SER A 155 -5.37 -19.43 9.09
#